data_d6cde260fd9dc1de7a36643c79c3d58d
#
_entry.id   d6cde260fd9dc1de7a36643c79c3d58d
#
_cell.length_a   1.000
_cell.length_b   1.000
_cell.length_c   1.000
_cell.angle_alpha   90.00
_cell.angle_beta   90.00
_cell.angle_gamma   90.00
#
_symmetry.space_group_name_H-M   'P 1'
#
loop_
_entity.id
_entity.type
_entity.pdbx_description
1 polymer ?
#
loop_
_entity_poly.entity_id
_entity_poly.type
_entity_poly.pdbx_seq_one_letter_code
_entity_poly.pdbx_strand_id
1 'polypeptide(L)'
;MPTKTYDAIVVGSGITGGWAAKELTEKGLNTLVLEAGRPVSPEKDYVEHVPAWEKRFRGMGERKQVGIDQAIQQTCTGMDEWNSKFFVNDKENPYTMDPQKPFLWIRGRQVGGRSIIWGRQTYRWSDLDFDANLRENVGVDWPIRYQDIAPWYDYVEDFVGISGQAEGLPQLPDSKFLPPMEMSCAELVVKDAVAKYFPGERVLTIGRCAILTQAHKGRAACHYCGPCSRGCITRSYFSSLNSTLPAAQANCG
;
A
#
# COMPACT_ATOMS: atom_id res chain seq x y z
N MET A 1 -24.87 7.23 32.12
CA MET A 1 -24.69 6.23 31.07
C MET A 1 -23.54 5.33 31.51
N PRO A 2 -23.59 4.01 31.35
CA PRO A 2 -22.44 3.18 31.69
C PRO A 2 -21.23 3.60 30.83
N THR A 3 -20.10 3.78 31.48
CA THR A 3 -18.85 4.10 30.80
C THR A 3 -18.39 2.86 30.00
N LYS A 4 -18.31 2.94 28.68
CA LYS A 4 -17.84 1.85 27.87
C LYS A 4 -16.30 1.78 28.01
N THR A 5 -15.81 0.64 28.45
CA THR A 5 -14.36 0.38 28.61
C THR A 5 -13.84 -0.45 27.43
N TYR A 6 -12.59 -0.24 27.07
CA TYR A 6 -11.89 -0.96 26.03
C TYR A 6 -10.57 -1.50 26.55
N ASP A 7 -10.17 -2.66 26.05
CA ASP A 7 -8.88 -3.28 26.39
C ASP A 7 -7.73 -2.62 25.63
N ALA A 8 -8.02 -2.10 24.43
CA ALA A 8 -7.04 -1.45 23.58
C ALA A 8 -7.64 -0.26 22.80
N ILE A 9 -6.80 0.74 22.54
CA ILE A 9 -7.14 1.88 21.68
C ILE A 9 -6.09 1.96 20.58
N VAL A 10 -6.55 1.92 19.31
CA VAL A 10 -5.73 2.10 18.13
C VAL A 10 -6.02 3.48 17.54
N VAL A 11 -4.99 4.30 17.36
CA VAL A 11 -5.10 5.64 16.78
C VAL A 11 -4.71 5.62 15.32
N GLY A 12 -5.67 5.89 14.44
CA GLY A 12 -5.55 5.83 12.99
C GLY A 12 -5.91 4.46 12.42
N SER A 13 -6.56 4.46 11.27
CA SER A 13 -7.02 3.27 10.55
C SER A 13 -6.21 2.96 9.27
N GLY A 14 -5.03 3.56 9.14
CA GLY A 14 -4.10 3.31 8.05
C GLY A 14 -3.52 1.89 8.06
N ILE A 15 -2.46 1.65 7.28
CA ILE A 15 -1.86 0.32 7.13
C ILE A 15 -1.52 -0.32 8.49
N THR A 16 -0.77 0.36 9.33
CA THR A 16 -0.34 -0.16 10.65
C THR A 16 -1.50 -0.27 11.63
N GLY A 17 -2.36 0.74 11.70
CA GLY A 17 -3.52 0.71 12.60
C GLY A 17 -4.55 -0.34 12.23
N GLY A 18 -4.76 -0.58 10.93
CA GLY A 18 -5.59 -1.67 10.46
C GLY A 18 -5.07 -3.05 10.88
N TRP A 19 -3.75 -3.27 10.78
CA TRP A 19 -3.11 -4.48 11.28
C TRP A 19 -3.23 -4.62 12.80
N ALA A 20 -2.93 -3.56 13.55
CA ALA A 20 -3.06 -3.58 15.01
C ALA A 20 -4.50 -3.91 15.44
N ALA A 21 -5.49 -3.28 14.82
CA ALA A 21 -6.89 -3.56 15.11
C ALA A 21 -7.26 -5.02 14.83
N LYS A 22 -6.85 -5.56 13.68
CA LYS A 22 -7.06 -6.97 13.32
C LYS A 22 -6.45 -7.91 14.34
N GLU A 23 -5.17 -7.74 14.66
CA GLU A 23 -4.45 -8.63 15.58
C GLU A 23 -5.03 -8.60 17.01
N LEU A 24 -5.41 -7.42 17.49
CA LEU A 24 -5.98 -7.27 18.83
C LEU A 24 -7.37 -7.90 18.92
N THR A 25 -8.24 -7.66 17.94
CA THR A 25 -9.60 -8.23 17.93
C THR A 25 -9.61 -9.74 17.71
N GLU A 26 -8.72 -10.27 16.85
CA GLU A 26 -8.57 -11.73 16.66
C GLU A 26 -8.05 -12.44 17.93
N LYS A 27 -7.38 -11.71 18.83
CA LYS A 27 -7.00 -12.19 20.18
C LYS A 27 -8.09 -11.98 21.24
N GLY A 28 -9.28 -11.55 20.83
CA GLY A 28 -10.44 -11.37 21.72
C GLY A 28 -10.45 -10.06 22.51
N LEU A 29 -9.57 -9.09 22.20
CA LEU A 29 -9.55 -7.81 22.90
C LEU A 29 -10.63 -6.86 22.35
N ASN A 30 -11.39 -6.24 23.25
CA ASN A 30 -12.34 -5.18 22.92
C ASN A 30 -11.58 -3.92 22.53
N THR A 31 -11.46 -3.66 21.22
CA THR A 31 -10.57 -2.66 20.66
C THR A 31 -11.34 -1.48 20.08
N LEU A 32 -10.98 -0.25 20.50
CA LEU A 32 -11.47 0.99 19.90
C LEU A 32 -10.48 1.50 18.86
N VAL A 33 -10.96 1.77 17.65
CA VAL A 33 -10.17 2.46 16.60
C VAL A 33 -10.64 3.89 16.48
N LEU A 34 -9.74 4.85 16.69
CA LEU A 34 -9.98 6.29 16.51
C LEU A 34 -9.41 6.74 15.18
N GLU A 35 -10.26 7.27 14.31
CA GLU A 35 -9.87 7.80 13.00
C GLU A 35 -10.27 9.26 12.88
N ALA A 36 -9.34 10.11 12.47
CA ALA A 36 -9.57 11.55 12.33
C ALA A 36 -10.20 11.93 10.98
N GLY A 37 -10.18 11.01 10.01
CA GLY A 37 -10.65 11.26 8.67
C GLY A 37 -12.09 10.80 8.41
N ARG A 38 -12.59 11.15 7.23
CA ARG A 38 -13.91 10.76 6.80
C ARG A 38 -14.03 9.27 6.49
N PRO A 39 -15.22 8.68 6.57
CA PRO A 39 -15.45 7.35 6.02
C PRO A 39 -15.27 7.34 4.50
N VAL A 40 -14.86 6.20 3.96
CA VAL A 40 -14.75 5.95 2.52
C VAL A 40 -15.69 4.80 2.14
N SER A 41 -16.57 5.06 1.20
CA SER A 41 -17.47 4.06 0.61
C SER A 41 -16.97 3.75 -0.81
N PRO A 42 -16.51 2.53 -1.09
CA PRO A 42 -16.04 2.16 -2.42
C PRO A 42 -17.04 2.51 -3.54
N GLU A 43 -18.33 2.28 -3.30
CA GLU A 43 -19.41 2.50 -4.28
C GLU A 43 -19.60 3.97 -4.65
N LYS A 44 -19.22 4.90 -3.75
CA LYS A 44 -19.40 6.35 -3.95
C LYS A 44 -18.08 7.05 -4.23
N ASP A 45 -17.01 6.57 -3.61
CA ASP A 45 -15.72 7.24 -3.65
C ASP A 45 -14.80 6.72 -4.76
N TYR A 46 -14.97 5.48 -5.21
CA TYR A 46 -14.13 4.91 -6.26
C TYR A 46 -14.73 5.18 -7.63
N VAL A 47 -13.92 5.77 -8.49
CA VAL A 47 -14.32 6.17 -9.86
C VAL A 47 -13.32 5.66 -10.90
N GLU A 48 -12.74 4.50 -10.63
CA GLU A 48 -11.70 3.90 -11.48
C GLU A 48 -12.18 3.60 -12.90
N HIS A 49 -13.47 3.32 -13.07
CA HIS A 49 -14.06 2.96 -14.35
C HIS A 49 -14.48 4.14 -15.21
N VAL A 50 -14.34 5.39 -14.73
CA VAL A 50 -14.65 6.58 -15.54
C VAL A 50 -13.57 6.75 -16.62
N PRO A 51 -13.94 6.70 -17.91
CA PRO A 51 -12.97 6.80 -19.00
C PRO A 51 -12.33 8.19 -19.10
N ALA A 52 -11.14 8.25 -19.69
CA ALA A 52 -10.35 9.48 -19.74
C ALA A 52 -11.05 10.66 -20.43
N TRP A 53 -11.90 10.38 -21.45
CA TRP A 53 -12.62 11.42 -22.20
C TRP A 53 -13.81 12.01 -21.44
N GLU A 54 -14.34 11.31 -20.44
CA GLU A 54 -15.39 11.83 -19.54
C GLU A 54 -14.82 12.64 -18.39
N LYS A 55 -13.51 12.61 -18.21
CA LYS A 55 -12.85 13.37 -17.15
C LYS A 55 -12.87 14.85 -17.48
N ARG A 56 -13.32 15.65 -16.51
CA ARG A 56 -13.17 17.10 -16.57
C ARG A 56 -11.67 17.44 -16.79
N PHE A 57 -11.40 18.37 -17.69
CA PHE A 57 -10.02 18.74 -18.05
C PHE A 57 -9.14 17.56 -18.50
N ARG A 58 -9.72 16.49 -19.04
CA ARG A 58 -9.01 15.27 -19.47
C ARG A 58 -8.15 14.64 -18.35
N GLY A 59 -8.59 14.76 -17.11
CA GLY A 59 -7.87 14.27 -15.92
C GLY A 59 -6.68 15.13 -15.50
N MET A 60 -6.52 16.33 -16.07
CA MET A 60 -5.47 17.27 -15.67
C MET A 60 -5.81 18.05 -14.39
N GLY A 61 -7.10 18.04 -14.00
CA GLY A 61 -7.61 18.66 -12.80
C GLY A 61 -7.60 20.17 -12.79
N GLU A 62 -8.17 20.74 -11.74
CA GLU A 62 -8.07 22.18 -11.45
C GLU A 62 -6.74 22.47 -10.77
N ARG A 63 -5.65 22.38 -11.51
CA ARG A 63 -4.28 22.53 -10.97
C ARG A 63 -4.09 23.80 -10.13
N LYS A 64 -4.78 24.88 -10.49
CA LYS A 64 -4.71 26.13 -9.73
C LYS A 64 -5.30 25.95 -8.33
N GLN A 65 -6.47 25.34 -8.21
CA GLN A 65 -7.10 25.10 -6.91
C GLN A 65 -6.34 24.05 -6.08
N VAL A 66 -5.88 22.97 -6.72
CA VAL A 66 -5.01 21.96 -6.08
C VAL A 66 -3.72 22.62 -5.57
N GLY A 67 -3.09 23.50 -6.36
CA GLY A 67 -1.90 24.23 -5.93
C GLY A 67 -2.13 25.14 -4.71
N ILE A 68 -3.37 25.60 -4.53
CA ILE A 68 -3.77 26.42 -3.38
C ILE A 68 -4.07 25.57 -2.13
N ASP A 69 -4.82 24.48 -2.29
CA ASP A 69 -5.38 23.71 -1.19
C ASP A 69 -4.51 22.51 -0.78
N GLN A 70 -3.72 22.01 -1.72
CA GLN A 70 -2.90 20.81 -1.58
C GLN A 70 -1.47 21.06 -2.08
N ALA A 71 -0.89 22.20 -1.72
CA ALA A 71 0.41 22.65 -2.21
C ALA A 71 1.55 21.65 -1.96
N ILE A 72 1.50 20.92 -0.84
CA ILE A 72 2.46 19.88 -0.51
C ILE A 72 2.07 18.58 -1.19
N GLN A 73 0.79 18.22 -1.13
CA GLN A 73 0.31 16.93 -1.63
C GLN A 73 0.50 16.80 -3.15
N GLN A 74 0.35 17.88 -3.91
CA GLN A 74 0.55 17.90 -5.37
C GLN A 74 1.98 17.54 -5.81
N THR A 75 2.95 17.55 -4.91
CA THR A 75 4.32 17.09 -5.19
C THR A 75 4.40 15.57 -5.34
N CYS A 76 3.36 14.83 -4.91
CA CYS A 76 3.25 13.41 -5.14
C CYS A 76 2.90 13.12 -6.61
N THR A 77 3.81 12.49 -7.34
CA THR A 77 3.63 12.17 -8.76
C THR A 77 2.44 11.25 -9.05
N GLY A 78 1.99 10.47 -8.05
CA GLY A 78 0.81 9.63 -8.15
C GLY A 78 -0.52 10.33 -7.91
N MET A 79 -0.51 11.63 -7.59
CA MET A 79 -1.72 12.41 -7.38
C MET A 79 -2.29 12.92 -8.71
N ASP A 80 -3.56 12.63 -8.95
CA ASP A 80 -4.34 13.13 -10.08
C ASP A 80 -5.65 13.76 -9.61
N GLU A 81 -6.45 14.30 -10.53
CA GLU A 81 -7.75 14.91 -10.22
C GLU A 81 -8.69 13.96 -9.48
N TRP A 82 -8.64 12.66 -9.81
CA TRP A 82 -9.60 11.67 -9.34
C TRP A 82 -9.25 11.08 -7.99
N ASN A 83 -7.98 11.08 -7.63
CA ASN A 83 -7.51 10.60 -6.34
C ASN A 83 -7.14 11.73 -5.37
N SER A 84 -7.15 12.99 -5.81
CA SER A 84 -6.83 14.15 -4.95
C SER A 84 -7.66 14.19 -3.67
N LYS A 85 -8.89 13.71 -3.72
CA LYS A 85 -9.79 13.58 -2.55
C LYS A 85 -9.29 12.59 -1.47
N PHE A 86 -8.31 11.74 -1.78
CA PHE A 86 -7.66 10.84 -0.84
C PHE A 86 -6.38 11.43 -0.25
N PHE A 87 -6.00 12.62 -0.68
CA PHE A 87 -4.93 13.40 -0.08
C PHE A 87 -5.50 14.50 0.80
N VAL A 88 -4.76 14.85 1.84
CA VAL A 88 -5.20 15.88 2.79
C VAL A 88 -5.27 17.26 2.13
N ASN A 89 -6.20 18.10 2.59
CA ASN A 89 -6.17 19.54 2.31
C ASN A 89 -5.15 20.19 3.25
N ASP A 90 -4.07 20.74 2.72
CA ASP A 90 -2.97 21.31 3.49
C ASP A 90 -3.37 22.58 4.25
N LYS A 91 -4.35 23.35 3.74
CA LYS A 91 -4.88 24.54 4.42
C LYS A 91 -5.72 24.19 5.64
N GLU A 92 -6.57 23.17 5.52
CA GLU A 92 -7.43 22.72 6.61
C GLU A 92 -6.64 21.94 7.67
N ASN A 93 -5.55 21.32 7.26
CA ASN A 93 -4.72 20.47 8.12
C ASN A 93 -3.24 20.85 7.99
N PRO A 94 -2.86 22.07 8.37
CA PRO A 94 -1.47 22.50 8.30
C PRO A 94 -0.61 21.71 9.29
N TYR A 95 0.69 21.67 9.02
CA TYR A 95 1.71 21.25 9.98
C TYR A 95 2.89 22.21 9.95
N THR A 96 3.64 22.24 11.03
CA THR A 96 4.86 23.05 11.15
C THR A 96 6.09 22.20 10.85
N MET A 97 7.07 22.80 10.20
CA MET A 97 8.36 22.17 9.93
C MET A 97 9.48 23.21 10.07
N ASP A 98 10.68 22.76 10.32
CA ASP A 98 11.87 23.60 10.28
C ASP A 98 12.11 24.06 8.82
N PRO A 99 12.13 25.39 8.55
CA PRO A 99 12.39 25.87 7.21
C PRO A 99 13.77 25.49 6.65
N GLN A 100 14.75 25.23 7.53
CA GLN A 100 16.09 24.78 7.13
C GLN A 100 16.17 23.28 6.85
N LYS A 101 15.15 22.51 7.29
CA LYS A 101 15.04 21.06 7.08
C LYS A 101 13.63 20.71 6.61
N PRO A 102 13.23 21.15 5.41
CA PRO A 102 11.86 20.99 4.95
C PRO A 102 11.52 19.51 4.77
N PHE A 103 10.31 19.13 5.19
CA PHE A 103 9.75 17.79 5.06
C PHE A 103 8.40 17.86 4.35
N LEU A 104 8.32 17.28 3.16
CA LEU A 104 7.09 17.22 2.38
C LEU A 104 6.26 16.02 2.82
N TRP A 105 5.36 16.22 3.76
CA TRP A 105 4.55 15.16 4.32
C TRP A 105 3.32 14.86 3.48
N ILE A 106 3.43 13.87 2.61
CA ILE A 106 2.29 13.36 1.82
C ILE A 106 1.36 12.55 2.74
N ARG A 107 0.12 13.00 2.91
CA ARG A 107 -0.83 12.46 3.88
C ARG A 107 -2.19 12.14 3.26
N GLY A 108 -2.85 11.10 3.80
CA GLY A 108 -4.29 10.89 3.64
C GLY A 108 -5.02 11.10 4.97
N ARG A 109 -6.24 11.62 4.95
CA ARG A 109 -7.09 11.81 6.12
C ARG A 109 -8.47 11.23 5.87
N GLN A 110 -8.55 9.93 5.82
CA GLN A 110 -9.74 9.12 5.64
C GLN A 110 -9.54 7.72 6.21
N VAL A 111 -10.63 7.01 6.44
CA VAL A 111 -10.58 5.59 6.84
C VAL A 111 -9.76 4.79 5.83
N GLY A 112 -8.81 4.01 6.33
CA GLY A 112 -7.82 3.29 5.52
C GLY A 112 -6.56 4.07 5.20
N GLY A 113 -6.54 5.39 5.44
CA GLY A 113 -5.36 6.25 5.26
C GLY A 113 -4.71 6.09 3.88
N ARG A 114 -3.38 6.13 3.83
CA ARG A 114 -2.60 6.00 2.59
C ARG A 114 -2.62 4.60 1.98
N SER A 115 -3.15 3.59 2.67
CA SER A 115 -3.28 2.26 2.10
C SER A 115 -4.19 2.22 0.85
N ILE A 116 -5.01 3.26 0.64
CA ILE A 116 -5.85 3.40 -0.55
C ILE A 116 -5.06 3.83 -1.79
N ILE A 117 -3.98 4.59 -1.61
CA ILE A 117 -3.23 5.27 -2.69
C ILE A 117 -1.76 4.86 -2.82
N TRP A 118 -1.31 3.79 -2.17
CA TRP A 118 0.07 3.31 -2.27
C TRP A 118 0.35 2.55 -3.57
N GLY A 119 1.62 2.29 -3.88
CA GLY A 119 2.03 1.65 -5.14
C GLY A 119 1.78 0.15 -5.24
N ARG A 120 1.42 -0.53 -4.15
CA ARG A 120 1.19 -1.99 -4.04
C ARG A 120 2.41 -2.86 -4.32
N GLN A 121 3.56 -2.28 -4.58
CA GLN A 121 4.81 -3.03 -4.68
C GLN A 121 5.21 -3.57 -3.31
N THR A 122 5.57 -4.84 -3.27
CA THR A 122 5.86 -5.57 -2.03
C THR A 122 7.11 -6.42 -2.21
N TYR A 123 8.21 -5.95 -1.68
CA TYR A 123 9.48 -6.64 -1.70
C TYR A 123 9.95 -6.86 -0.26
N ARG A 124 10.47 -8.06 0.02
CA ARG A 124 11.13 -8.35 1.28
C ARG A 124 12.51 -7.71 1.28
N TRP A 125 12.88 -7.11 2.37
CA TRP A 125 14.27 -6.79 2.61
C TRP A 125 15.06 -8.06 2.89
N SER A 126 16.28 -8.11 2.39
CA SER A 126 17.24 -9.19 2.62
C SER A 126 18.25 -8.80 3.68
N ASP A 127 19.17 -9.70 4.03
CA ASP A 127 20.29 -9.33 4.90
C ASP A 127 21.20 -8.28 4.27
N LEU A 128 21.19 -8.14 2.93
CA LEU A 128 21.89 -7.04 2.27
C LEU A 128 21.35 -5.66 2.69
N ASP A 129 20.08 -5.57 3.07
CA ASP A 129 19.45 -4.34 3.57
C ASP A 129 19.65 -4.20 5.08
N PHE A 130 19.45 -5.29 5.84
CA PHE A 130 19.52 -5.26 7.31
C PHE A 130 20.93 -5.06 7.86
N ASP A 131 21.96 -5.54 7.19
CA ASP A 131 23.35 -5.39 7.60
C ASP A 131 24.12 -4.30 6.84
N ALA A 132 23.44 -3.54 5.96
CA ALA A 132 24.05 -2.51 5.15
C ALA A 132 24.86 -1.49 5.98
N ASN A 133 24.29 -0.99 7.07
CA ASN A 133 24.94 -0.03 7.94
C ASN A 133 26.22 -0.62 8.58
N LEU A 134 26.18 -1.89 9.00
CA LEU A 134 27.32 -2.59 9.55
C LEU A 134 28.42 -2.77 8.49
N ARG A 135 28.06 -3.23 7.31
CA ARG A 135 29.02 -3.49 6.21
C ARG A 135 29.68 -2.23 5.70
N GLU A 136 28.92 -1.15 5.60
CA GLU A 136 29.39 0.13 5.05
C GLU A 136 29.97 1.04 6.15
N ASN A 137 29.91 0.61 7.41
CA ASN A 137 30.36 1.37 8.58
C ASN A 137 29.72 2.78 8.67
N VAL A 138 28.41 2.85 8.43
CA VAL A 138 27.61 4.09 8.50
C VAL A 138 26.45 3.93 9.45
N GLY A 139 26.12 4.98 10.21
CA GLY A 139 24.98 4.99 11.12
C GLY A 139 25.04 3.93 12.22
N VAL A 140 23.89 3.35 12.52
CA VAL A 140 23.72 2.32 13.56
C VAL A 140 23.24 1.03 12.91
N ASP A 141 23.83 -0.09 13.27
CA ASP A 141 23.39 -1.41 12.82
C ASP A 141 21.96 -1.71 13.30
N TRP A 142 21.19 -2.41 12.48
CA TRP A 142 19.87 -2.88 12.87
C TRP A 142 20.01 -4.06 13.86
N PRO A 143 19.18 -4.10 14.94
CA PRO A 143 19.23 -5.17 15.92
C PRO A 143 18.58 -6.47 15.44
N ILE A 144 18.13 -6.53 14.17
CA ILE A 144 17.44 -7.66 13.54
C ILE A 144 18.09 -8.02 12.22
N ARG A 145 17.86 -9.27 11.77
CA ARG A 145 18.25 -9.81 10.47
C ARG A 145 17.04 -10.40 9.75
N TYR A 146 17.19 -10.75 8.49
CA TYR A 146 16.11 -11.31 7.70
C TYR A 146 15.41 -12.50 8.37
N GLN A 147 16.17 -13.39 8.99
CA GLN A 147 15.64 -14.58 9.67
C GLN A 147 14.68 -14.24 10.82
N ASP A 148 14.91 -13.12 11.51
CA ASP A 148 14.06 -12.68 12.63
C ASP A 148 12.68 -12.22 12.15
N ILE A 149 12.61 -11.70 10.92
CA ILE A 149 11.39 -11.12 10.37
C ILE A 149 10.71 -11.99 9.29
N ALA A 150 11.41 -12.98 8.74
CA ALA A 150 10.91 -13.84 7.68
C ALA A 150 9.55 -14.50 8.00
N PRO A 151 9.30 -15.04 9.22
CA PRO A 151 8.00 -15.61 9.58
C PRO A 151 6.86 -14.58 9.56
N TRP A 152 7.17 -13.33 9.88
CA TRP A 152 6.21 -12.23 9.86
C TRP A 152 5.91 -11.76 8.44
N TYR A 153 6.90 -11.78 7.55
CA TYR A 153 6.65 -11.60 6.12
C TYR A 153 5.69 -12.68 5.59
N ASP A 154 5.95 -13.95 5.89
CA ASP A 154 5.08 -15.07 5.49
C ASP A 154 3.64 -14.87 5.98
N TYR A 155 3.49 -14.50 7.26
CA TYR A 155 2.18 -14.27 7.87
C TYR A 155 1.41 -13.12 7.19
N VAL A 156 2.08 -11.98 7.01
CA VAL A 156 1.47 -10.79 6.39
C VAL A 156 1.13 -11.05 4.93
N GLU A 157 2.04 -11.64 4.17
CA GLU A 157 1.87 -11.90 2.74
C GLU A 157 0.81 -12.96 2.46
N ASP A 158 0.69 -13.96 3.30
CA ASP A 158 -0.42 -14.93 3.22
C ASP A 158 -1.78 -14.26 3.43
N PHE A 159 -1.88 -13.34 4.37
CA PHE A 159 -3.13 -12.61 4.59
C PHE A 159 -3.43 -11.63 3.45
N VAL A 160 -2.42 -10.90 3.00
CA VAL A 160 -2.55 -9.88 1.94
C VAL A 160 -2.86 -10.52 0.59
N GLY A 161 -2.22 -11.63 0.27
CA GLY A 161 -2.22 -12.23 -1.06
C GLY A 161 -1.32 -11.45 -2.02
N ILE A 162 -0.05 -11.85 -2.10
CA ILE A 162 0.94 -11.22 -2.97
C ILE A 162 1.05 -12.03 -4.26
N SER A 163 0.84 -11.39 -5.41
CA SER A 163 1.15 -11.99 -6.71
C SER A 163 2.63 -11.80 -7.02
N GLY A 164 3.27 -12.82 -7.53
CA GLY A 164 4.69 -12.77 -7.84
C GLY A 164 5.26 -14.11 -8.25
N GLN A 165 6.55 -14.14 -8.43
CA GLN A 165 7.30 -15.33 -8.85
C GLN A 165 8.53 -15.49 -7.95
N ALA A 166 8.82 -16.74 -7.58
CA ALA A 166 10.05 -17.08 -6.88
C ALA A 166 11.21 -17.17 -7.88
N GLU A 167 12.29 -16.44 -7.63
CA GLU A 167 13.48 -16.41 -8.47
C GLU A 167 14.74 -16.91 -7.77
N GLY A 168 14.73 -17.13 -6.45
CA GLY A 168 15.89 -17.55 -5.68
C GLY A 168 17.00 -16.51 -5.63
N LEU A 169 16.66 -15.23 -5.70
CA LEU A 169 17.64 -14.14 -5.70
C LEU A 169 18.01 -13.74 -4.26
N PRO A 170 19.30 -13.65 -3.91
CA PRO A 170 19.71 -13.34 -2.54
C PRO A 170 19.27 -11.94 -2.07
N GLN A 171 19.22 -10.97 -2.99
CA GLN A 171 18.74 -9.60 -2.70
C GLN A 171 17.23 -9.48 -2.65
N LEU A 172 16.49 -10.52 -3.04
CA LEU A 172 15.04 -10.49 -3.15
C LEU A 172 14.45 -11.83 -2.65
N PRO A 173 14.42 -12.05 -1.34
CA PRO A 173 13.93 -13.28 -0.75
C PRO A 173 12.53 -13.65 -1.24
N ASP A 174 12.31 -14.93 -1.48
CA ASP A 174 11.06 -15.43 -2.00
C ASP A 174 9.98 -15.55 -0.93
N SER A 175 8.73 -15.53 -1.37
CA SER A 175 7.51 -15.66 -0.59
C SER A 175 6.63 -16.80 -1.08
N LYS A 176 5.51 -17.02 -0.40
CA LYS A 176 4.40 -17.85 -0.86
C LYS A 176 3.49 -17.00 -1.76
N PHE A 177 3.80 -16.98 -3.05
CA PHE A 177 3.09 -16.14 -4.00
C PHE A 177 1.78 -16.75 -4.50
N LEU A 178 0.79 -15.89 -4.76
CA LEU A 178 -0.25 -16.18 -5.74
C LEU A 178 0.39 -16.18 -7.15
N PRO A 179 -0.25 -16.78 -8.17
CA PRO A 179 0.27 -16.74 -9.53
C PRO A 179 0.71 -15.33 -9.94
N PRO A 180 1.84 -15.19 -10.63
CA PRO A 180 2.32 -13.90 -11.08
C PRO A 180 1.35 -13.28 -12.10
N MET A 181 1.39 -11.96 -12.23
CA MET A 181 0.78 -11.28 -13.37
C MET A 181 1.56 -11.64 -14.64
N GLU A 182 0.87 -11.68 -15.77
CA GLU A 182 1.50 -11.94 -17.06
C GLU A 182 2.32 -10.73 -17.53
N MET A 183 3.47 -11.01 -18.13
CA MET A 183 4.25 -9.99 -18.82
C MET A 183 3.60 -9.63 -20.15
N SER A 184 3.66 -8.37 -20.52
CA SER A 184 3.28 -7.91 -21.86
C SER A 184 4.25 -8.44 -22.93
N CYS A 185 3.82 -8.42 -24.19
CA CYS A 185 4.69 -8.83 -25.32
C CYS A 185 6.01 -8.05 -25.35
N ALA A 186 5.99 -6.75 -25.02
CA ALA A 186 7.20 -5.94 -24.98
C ALA A 186 8.16 -6.37 -23.85
N GLU A 187 7.62 -6.66 -22.67
CA GLU A 187 8.41 -7.14 -21.53
C GLU A 187 9.04 -8.51 -21.80
N LEU A 188 8.33 -9.42 -22.49
CA LEU A 188 8.87 -10.72 -22.89
C LEU A 188 10.07 -10.57 -23.82
N VAL A 189 10.00 -9.67 -24.82
CA VAL A 189 11.12 -9.39 -25.72
C VAL A 189 12.34 -8.86 -24.96
N VAL A 190 12.13 -7.97 -24.00
CA VAL A 190 13.23 -7.44 -23.16
C VAL A 190 13.77 -8.51 -22.24
N LYS A 191 12.93 -9.36 -21.66
CA LYS A 191 13.33 -10.49 -20.82
C LYS A 191 14.26 -11.45 -21.56
N ASP A 192 13.88 -11.83 -22.78
CA ASP A 192 14.70 -12.70 -23.64
C ASP A 192 16.03 -12.05 -23.99
N ALA A 193 16.03 -10.76 -24.29
CA ALA A 193 17.25 -10.00 -24.56
C ALA A 193 18.17 -9.95 -23.33
N VAL A 194 17.64 -9.69 -22.14
CA VAL A 194 18.41 -9.69 -20.88
C VAL A 194 19.01 -11.08 -20.64
N ALA A 195 18.22 -12.14 -20.77
CA ALA A 195 18.73 -13.52 -20.59
C ALA A 195 19.82 -13.88 -21.60
N LYS A 196 19.73 -13.38 -22.85
CA LYS A 196 20.69 -13.64 -23.91
C LYS A 196 22.00 -12.87 -23.72
N TYR A 197 21.93 -11.59 -23.38
CA TYR A 197 23.10 -10.70 -23.38
C TYR A 197 23.76 -10.54 -22.01
N PHE A 198 23.07 -10.92 -20.93
CA PHE A 198 23.57 -10.84 -19.54
C PHE A 198 23.30 -12.14 -18.77
N PRO A 199 23.70 -13.32 -19.30
CA PRO A 199 23.38 -14.60 -18.68
C PRO A 199 24.01 -14.73 -17.30
N GLY A 200 23.17 -14.98 -16.28
CA GLY A 200 23.59 -15.11 -14.89
C GLY A 200 23.93 -13.81 -14.14
N GLU A 201 23.96 -12.66 -14.85
CA GLU A 201 24.28 -11.37 -14.24
C GLU A 201 23.04 -10.55 -13.92
N ARG A 202 22.02 -10.62 -14.79
CA ARG A 202 20.80 -9.82 -14.68
C ARG A 202 19.57 -10.68 -14.90
N VAL A 203 18.52 -10.33 -14.15
CA VAL A 203 17.21 -10.98 -14.26
C VAL A 203 16.16 -9.89 -14.45
N LEU A 204 15.31 -10.05 -15.48
CA LEU A 204 14.08 -9.28 -15.61
C LEU A 204 12.92 -10.16 -15.18
N THR A 205 12.24 -9.77 -14.10
CA THR A 205 11.13 -10.50 -13.54
C THR A 205 9.88 -9.63 -13.43
N ILE A 206 8.74 -10.29 -13.22
CA ILE A 206 7.48 -9.59 -12.95
C ILE A 206 7.50 -8.96 -11.55
N GLY A 207 6.91 -7.78 -11.39
CA GLY A 207 6.80 -7.12 -10.10
C GLY A 207 5.98 -7.94 -9.08
N ARG A 208 6.44 -7.95 -7.83
CA ARG A 208 5.71 -8.54 -6.70
C ARG A 208 4.71 -7.52 -6.17
N CYS A 209 3.43 -7.84 -6.22
CA CYS A 209 2.38 -6.87 -5.96
C CYS A 209 1.33 -7.39 -4.99
N ALA A 210 0.88 -6.52 -4.09
CA ALA A 210 -0.28 -6.76 -3.23
C ALA A 210 -1.61 -6.63 -4.01
N ILE A 211 -1.72 -7.35 -5.13
CA ILE A 211 -2.87 -7.38 -6.02
C ILE A 211 -3.18 -8.85 -6.33
N LEU A 212 -4.43 -9.24 -6.15
CA LEU A 212 -4.86 -10.62 -6.30
C LEU A 212 -4.97 -11.02 -7.78
N THR A 213 -4.31 -12.08 -8.17
CA THR A 213 -4.47 -12.73 -9.49
C THR A 213 -5.51 -13.84 -9.47
N GLN A 214 -5.94 -14.25 -8.29
CA GLN A 214 -7.06 -15.17 -8.05
C GLN A 214 -7.82 -14.73 -6.80
N ALA A 215 -9.04 -15.23 -6.60
CA ALA A 215 -9.82 -14.93 -5.40
C ALA A 215 -9.07 -15.38 -4.13
N HIS A 216 -9.05 -14.54 -3.11
CA HIS A 216 -8.32 -14.78 -1.88
C HIS A 216 -9.00 -14.12 -0.68
N LYS A 217 -9.28 -14.90 0.37
CA LYS A 217 -9.87 -14.45 1.65
C LYS A 217 -11.04 -13.45 1.45
N GLY A 218 -12.01 -13.82 0.64
CA GLY A 218 -13.23 -13.04 0.39
C GLY A 218 -13.08 -11.82 -0.53
N ARG A 219 -11.89 -11.62 -1.12
CA ARG A 219 -11.64 -10.57 -2.12
C ARG A 219 -11.54 -11.20 -3.52
N ALA A 220 -12.03 -10.49 -4.53
CA ALA A 220 -12.01 -10.96 -5.91
C ALA A 220 -10.65 -10.77 -6.58
N ALA A 221 -10.39 -11.54 -7.63
CA ALA A 221 -9.23 -11.33 -8.50
C ALA A 221 -9.28 -9.97 -9.21
N CYS A 222 -8.13 -9.46 -9.59
CA CYS A 222 -7.99 -8.27 -10.42
C CYS A 222 -8.57 -8.54 -11.82
N HIS A 223 -9.34 -7.59 -12.35
CA HIS A 223 -9.85 -7.63 -13.71
C HIS A 223 -9.09 -6.68 -14.67
N TYR A 224 -7.91 -6.25 -14.26
CA TYR A 224 -6.96 -5.46 -15.06
C TYR A 224 -7.52 -4.14 -15.63
N CYS A 225 -8.40 -3.46 -14.90
CA CYS A 225 -8.99 -2.19 -15.33
C CYS A 225 -7.98 -1.02 -15.42
N GLY A 226 -6.82 -1.11 -14.76
CA GLY A 226 -5.71 -0.16 -14.87
C GLY A 226 -5.70 0.98 -13.84
N PRO A 227 -6.77 1.76 -13.61
CA PRO A 227 -6.71 3.00 -12.81
C PRO A 227 -6.68 2.76 -11.28
N CYS A 228 -5.74 1.96 -10.79
CA CYS A 228 -5.64 1.54 -9.40
C CYS A 228 -5.43 2.69 -8.38
N SER A 229 -4.97 3.86 -8.82
CA SER A 229 -4.82 5.04 -7.93
C SER A 229 -6.16 5.67 -7.53
N ARG A 230 -7.28 5.26 -8.15
CA ARG A 230 -8.62 5.83 -7.94
C ARG A 230 -9.53 4.96 -7.10
N GLY A 231 -9.01 3.88 -6.55
CA GLY A 231 -9.71 2.88 -5.81
C GLY A 231 -9.74 1.51 -6.52
N CYS A 232 -10.37 0.53 -5.90
CA CYS A 232 -10.52 -0.81 -6.45
C CYS A 232 -11.85 -1.40 -5.98
N ILE A 233 -12.86 -1.37 -6.84
CA ILE A 233 -14.21 -1.84 -6.50
C ILE A 233 -14.25 -3.36 -6.24
N THR A 234 -13.40 -4.14 -6.89
CA THR A 234 -13.26 -5.58 -6.66
C THR A 234 -12.46 -5.94 -5.40
N ARG A 235 -11.86 -4.94 -4.74
CA ARG A 235 -11.02 -5.12 -3.55
C ARG A 235 -9.79 -6.01 -3.79
N SER A 236 -9.37 -6.16 -5.04
CA SER A 236 -8.25 -7.02 -5.39
C SER A 236 -6.91 -6.51 -4.91
N TYR A 237 -6.65 -5.19 -4.87
CA TYR A 237 -5.45 -4.72 -4.21
C TYR A 237 -5.65 -4.58 -2.69
N PHE A 238 -4.58 -4.77 -1.95
CA PHE A 238 -4.60 -4.63 -0.50
C PHE A 238 -4.75 -3.17 -0.08
N SER A 239 -5.71 -2.92 0.81
CA SER A 239 -5.83 -1.72 1.63
C SER A 239 -6.41 -2.10 2.99
N SER A 240 -6.17 -1.29 4.02
CA SER A 240 -6.80 -1.51 5.33
C SER A 240 -8.32 -1.53 5.23
N LEU A 241 -8.88 -0.64 4.39
CA LEU A 241 -10.32 -0.54 4.15
C LEU A 241 -10.91 -1.85 3.59
N ASN A 242 -10.16 -2.55 2.75
CA ASN A 242 -10.64 -3.74 2.04
C ASN A 242 -10.29 -5.06 2.75
N SER A 243 -9.43 -5.04 3.74
CA SER A 243 -8.83 -6.27 4.29
C SER A 243 -8.77 -6.28 5.81
N THR A 244 -7.87 -5.54 6.44
CA THR A 244 -7.62 -5.62 7.88
C THR A 244 -8.75 -5.03 8.72
N LEU A 245 -9.37 -3.92 8.30
CA LEU A 245 -10.50 -3.35 9.04
C LEU A 245 -11.75 -4.24 8.98
N PRO A 246 -12.17 -4.79 7.84
CA PRO A 246 -13.23 -5.79 7.79
C PRO A 246 -12.93 -7.04 8.64
N ALA A 247 -11.69 -7.54 8.63
CA ALA A 247 -11.30 -8.67 9.48
C ALA A 247 -11.40 -8.31 10.97
N ALA A 248 -10.97 -7.11 11.37
CA ALA A 248 -11.13 -6.65 12.74
C ALA A 248 -12.60 -6.54 13.13
N GLN A 249 -13.45 -6.00 12.26
CA GLN A 249 -14.89 -5.84 12.53
C GLN A 249 -15.63 -7.17 12.65
N ALA A 250 -15.22 -8.20 11.91
CA ALA A 250 -15.82 -9.53 11.97
C ALA A 250 -15.63 -10.21 13.34
N ASN A 251 -14.66 -9.78 14.13
CA ASN A 251 -14.35 -10.29 15.46
C ASN A 251 -14.86 -9.36 16.61
N CYS A 252 -15.51 -8.25 16.25
CA CYS A 252 -16.18 -7.40 17.24
C CYS A 252 -17.57 -7.98 17.51
N GLY A 253 -17.76 -8.61 18.69
CA GLY A 253 -19.05 -9.05 19.19
C GLY A 253 -19.96 -7.89 19.63
#